data_2d644d845fcf8e35d742371183ff37c7
#
_entry.id   2d644d845fcf8e35d742371183ff37c7
#
_cell.length_a   1.000
_cell.length_b   1.000
_cell.length_c   1.000
_cell.angle_alpha   90.00
_cell.angle_beta   90.00
_cell.angle_gamma   90.00
#
_symmetry.space_group_name_H-M   'P 1'
#
loop_
_entity.id
_entity.type
_entity.pdbx_description
1 polymer ?
#
loop_
_entity_poly.entity_id
_entity_poly.type
_entity_poly.pdbx_seq_one_letter_code
_entity_poly.pdbx_strand_id
1 'polypeptide(L)'
;ASRGLGDVYKRQEFAKGLRTLGWEVIATGGTMKLLADSGVEVINISDVTGFPEICDGRVKTLHPNVHGGLLARRDDPEHLKALKDNHIEFIDMVCVNLYPFRETISKPGVKMEDAIENIDIGGPSMLRSAAKNWADVTVVCDPADYDAILDEIRAGGNTEKATRLKLSAKAYTHTAEYDAMIAAYMRAQAGLNEKLFLEFDLVQSLRYGENPHQSAKFYREGKEVPYSLAFARQLNGKELSYNNIQDANAALCIVREFDKPFCVGLKHMNPCGAAVGKDVVCLLYTSDAADE
;
A
#
# COMPACT_ATOMS: atom_id res chain seq x y z
N ALA A 1 -16.05 -8.78 -9.20
CA ALA A 1 -14.76 -8.15 -8.94
C ALA A 1 -13.71 -9.23 -8.79
N SER A 2 -12.80 -9.34 -9.74
CA SER A 2 -11.70 -10.28 -9.68
C SER A 2 -10.63 -9.74 -8.71
N ARG A 3 -10.84 -9.92 -7.41
CA ARG A 3 -9.69 -10.05 -6.51
C ARG A 3 -8.93 -11.26 -7.03
N GLY A 4 -7.63 -11.14 -7.28
CA GLY A 4 -6.84 -12.23 -7.85
C GLY A 4 -7.03 -13.49 -7.00
N LEU A 5 -7.12 -14.66 -7.64
CA LEU A 5 -7.29 -15.96 -6.95
C LEU A 5 -6.27 -16.12 -5.80
N GLY A 6 -5.06 -15.57 -5.96
CA GLY A 6 -4.02 -15.57 -4.92
C GLY A 6 -4.38 -14.80 -3.65
N ASP A 7 -5.05 -13.65 -3.74
CA ASP A 7 -5.44 -12.85 -2.57
C ASP A 7 -6.59 -13.50 -1.79
N VAL A 8 -7.50 -14.17 -2.50
CA VAL A 8 -8.57 -14.95 -1.89
C VAL A 8 -7.98 -16.12 -1.11
N TYR A 9 -7.06 -16.88 -1.71
CA TYR A 9 -6.39 -18.00 -1.06
C TYR A 9 -5.59 -17.57 0.18
N LYS A 10 -4.78 -16.53 0.07
CA LYS A 10 -4.00 -15.99 1.20
C LYS A 10 -4.89 -15.60 2.38
N ARG A 11 -6.06 -15.04 2.12
CA ARG A 11 -7.02 -14.67 3.17
C ARG A 11 -7.59 -15.89 3.89
N GLN A 12 -7.91 -16.96 3.15
CA GLN A 12 -8.38 -18.21 3.73
C GLN A 12 -7.30 -18.83 4.64
N GLU A 13 -6.05 -18.90 4.18
CA GLU A 13 -4.94 -19.45 4.95
C GLU A 13 -4.63 -18.58 6.18
N PHE A 14 -4.72 -17.26 6.07
CA PHE A 14 -4.57 -16.35 7.21
C PHE A 14 -5.65 -16.58 8.26
N ALA A 15 -6.92 -16.68 7.86
CA ALA A 15 -8.03 -16.95 8.77
C ALA A 15 -7.92 -18.33 9.44
N LYS A 16 -7.50 -19.38 8.71
CA LYS A 16 -7.22 -20.70 9.26
C LYS A 16 -6.08 -20.65 10.29
N GLY A 17 -5.02 -19.93 9.98
CA GLY A 17 -3.90 -19.71 10.89
C GLY A 17 -4.34 -19.06 12.19
N LEU A 18 -5.15 -18.01 12.14
CA LEU A 18 -5.70 -17.34 13.32
C LEU A 18 -6.59 -18.29 14.16
N ARG A 19 -7.49 -19.06 13.51
CA ARG A 19 -8.32 -20.05 14.21
C ARG A 19 -7.50 -21.12 14.91
N THR A 20 -6.44 -21.61 14.26
CA THR A 20 -5.51 -22.60 14.86
C THR A 20 -4.80 -22.03 16.09
N LEU A 21 -4.61 -20.72 16.14
CA LEU A 21 -4.00 -20.00 17.27
C LEU A 21 -5.03 -19.57 18.34
N GLY A 22 -6.29 -20.02 18.21
CA GLY A 22 -7.36 -19.76 19.17
C GLY A 22 -8.08 -18.41 19.00
N TRP A 23 -7.84 -17.70 17.90
CA TRP A 23 -8.53 -16.45 17.61
C TRP A 23 -9.92 -16.70 17.03
N GLU A 24 -10.89 -15.89 17.42
CA GLU A 24 -12.19 -15.85 16.79
C GLU A 24 -12.14 -15.01 15.51
N VAL A 25 -12.88 -15.42 14.49
CA VAL A 25 -12.94 -14.72 13.19
C VAL A 25 -14.35 -14.20 12.97
N ILE A 26 -14.48 -12.90 12.86
CA ILE A 26 -15.74 -12.21 12.55
C ILE A 26 -15.68 -11.74 11.10
N ALA A 27 -16.71 -11.97 10.32
CA ALA A 27 -16.75 -11.52 8.93
C ALA A 27 -18.15 -11.11 8.47
N THR A 28 -18.21 -10.46 7.31
CA THR A 28 -19.45 -9.96 6.69
C THR A 28 -19.62 -10.52 5.29
N GLY A 29 -20.88 -10.64 4.84
CA GLY A 29 -21.25 -10.85 3.43
C GLY A 29 -20.45 -11.93 2.70
N GLY A 30 -19.88 -11.59 1.56
CA GLY A 30 -19.13 -12.53 0.72
C GLY A 30 -17.88 -13.11 1.36
N THR A 31 -17.21 -12.37 2.26
CA THR A 31 -16.04 -12.88 3.00
C THR A 31 -16.44 -13.97 3.99
N MET A 32 -17.55 -13.78 4.71
CA MET A 32 -18.08 -14.81 5.61
C MET A 32 -18.36 -16.10 4.84
N LYS A 33 -19.10 -16.02 3.72
CA LYS A 33 -19.42 -17.19 2.89
C LYS A 33 -18.13 -17.89 2.40
N LEU A 34 -17.17 -17.10 1.87
CA LEU A 34 -15.91 -17.64 1.38
C LEU A 34 -15.12 -18.41 2.44
N LEU A 35 -15.06 -17.88 3.67
CA LEU A 35 -14.35 -18.52 4.77
C LEU A 35 -15.08 -19.77 5.27
N ALA A 36 -16.41 -19.70 5.42
CA ALA A 36 -17.23 -20.84 5.81
C ALA A 36 -17.13 -21.98 4.78
N ASP A 37 -17.20 -21.68 3.48
CA ASP A 37 -17.05 -22.67 2.39
C ASP A 37 -15.65 -23.33 2.40
N SER A 38 -14.65 -22.69 2.98
CA SER A 38 -13.29 -23.24 3.16
C SER A 38 -13.07 -23.94 4.50
N GLY A 39 -14.13 -24.14 5.29
CA GLY A 39 -14.10 -24.83 6.58
C GLY A 39 -13.58 -23.99 7.75
N VAL A 40 -13.55 -22.67 7.60
CA VAL A 40 -13.21 -21.76 8.71
C VAL A 40 -14.47 -21.44 9.50
N GLU A 41 -14.43 -21.67 10.81
CA GLU A 41 -15.50 -21.20 11.70
C GLU A 41 -15.50 -19.68 11.80
N VAL A 42 -16.63 -19.05 11.46
CA VAL A 42 -16.76 -17.59 11.34
C VAL A 42 -18.03 -17.12 12.03
N ILE A 43 -17.90 -16.05 12.80
CA ILE A 43 -19.01 -15.36 13.46
C ILE A 43 -19.54 -14.31 12.47
N ASN A 44 -20.86 -14.22 12.30
CA ASN A 44 -21.47 -13.16 11.51
C ASN A 44 -21.39 -11.84 12.25
N ILE A 45 -21.06 -10.76 11.55
CA ILE A 45 -21.05 -9.42 12.15
C ILE A 45 -22.41 -9.03 12.76
N SER A 46 -23.52 -9.50 12.20
CA SER A 46 -24.87 -9.25 12.73
C SER A 46 -25.08 -9.87 14.11
N ASP A 47 -24.38 -10.96 14.43
CA ASP A 47 -24.45 -11.58 15.76
C ASP A 47 -23.71 -10.73 16.80
N VAL A 48 -22.62 -10.07 16.38
CA VAL A 48 -21.85 -9.14 17.22
C VAL A 48 -22.57 -7.82 17.43
N THR A 49 -23.19 -7.29 16.38
CA THR A 49 -23.90 -6.01 16.45
C THR A 49 -25.31 -6.12 17.03
N GLY A 50 -25.91 -7.30 16.95
CA GLY A 50 -27.34 -7.46 17.23
C GLY A 50 -28.24 -6.71 16.24
N PHE A 51 -27.69 -6.27 15.09
CA PHE A 51 -28.37 -5.44 14.12
C PHE A 51 -28.23 -6.03 12.70
N PRO A 52 -29.31 -6.07 11.91
CA PRO A 52 -29.24 -6.60 10.55
C PRO A 52 -28.47 -5.66 9.62
N GLU A 53 -27.92 -6.22 8.55
CA GLU A 53 -27.39 -5.45 7.43
C GLU A 53 -28.55 -4.70 6.75
N ILE A 54 -28.39 -3.41 6.50
CA ILE A 54 -29.41 -2.55 5.88
C ILE A 54 -28.83 -1.72 4.73
N CYS A 55 -29.70 -1.07 3.95
CA CYS A 55 -29.33 -0.24 2.80
C CYS A 55 -28.47 -1.03 1.78
N ASP A 56 -28.93 -2.23 1.42
CA ASP A 56 -28.25 -3.13 0.46
C ASP A 56 -26.76 -3.40 0.82
N GLY A 57 -26.48 -3.49 2.13
CA GLY A 57 -25.15 -3.76 2.64
C GLY A 57 -24.24 -2.55 2.83
N ARG A 58 -24.72 -1.36 2.58
CA ARG A 58 -23.96 -0.12 2.87
C ARG A 58 -23.72 0.10 4.35
N VAL A 59 -24.62 -0.39 5.21
CA VAL A 59 -24.52 -0.29 6.67
C VAL A 59 -24.54 -1.68 7.29
N LYS A 60 -23.41 -2.09 7.86
CA LYS A 60 -23.23 -3.37 8.55
C LYS A 60 -22.14 -3.32 9.64
N THR A 61 -21.05 -2.63 9.39
CA THR A 61 -19.92 -2.52 10.33
C THR A 61 -19.83 -1.15 11.02
N LEU A 62 -20.62 -0.16 10.56
CA LEU A 62 -20.73 1.15 11.18
C LEU A 62 -21.65 1.08 12.42
N HIS A 63 -21.17 0.43 13.46
CA HIS A 63 -21.95 0.15 14.67
C HIS A 63 -21.10 0.37 15.93
N PRO A 64 -21.68 0.86 17.04
CA PRO A 64 -20.95 1.05 18.30
C PRO A 64 -20.25 -0.21 18.81
N ASN A 65 -20.84 -1.40 18.65
CA ASN A 65 -20.24 -2.66 19.08
C ASN A 65 -18.95 -2.96 18.31
N VAL A 66 -18.83 -2.55 17.05
CA VAL A 66 -17.61 -2.70 16.26
C VAL A 66 -16.59 -1.62 16.63
N HIS A 67 -16.99 -0.35 16.51
CA HIS A 67 -16.06 0.76 16.72
C HIS A 67 -15.70 0.98 18.20
N GLY A 68 -16.57 0.64 19.12
CA GLY A 68 -16.28 0.61 20.56
C GLY A 68 -15.21 -0.44 20.87
N GLY A 69 -15.37 -1.66 20.37
CA GLY A 69 -14.38 -2.74 20.53
C GLY A 69 -13.01 -2.42 19.95
N LEU A 70 -12.95 -1.61 18.87
CA LEU A 70 -11.70 -1.17 18.23
C LEU A 70 -11.07 0.05 18.91
N LEU A 71 -11.86 1.02 19.36
CA LEU A 71 -11.36 2.33 19.81
C LEU A 71 -11.12 2.42 21.32
N ALA A 72 -11.70 1.52 22.11
CA ALA A 72 -11.52 1.53 23.55
C ALA A 72 -10.07 1.24 23.93
N ARG A 73 -9.48 2.14 24.70
CA ARG A 73 -8.16 1.98 25.28
C ARG A 73 -8.24 0.99 26.43
N ARG A 74 -7.34 0.01 26.44
CA ARG A 74 -7.35 -1.09 27.43
C ARG A 74 -6.71 -0.71 28.77
N ASP A 75 -6.01 0.43 28.81
CA ASP A 75 -5.42 1.02 30.01
C ASP A 75 -6.31 2.09 30.67
N ASP A 76 -7.50 2.37 30.12
CA ASP A 76 -8.40 3.42 30.59
C ASP A 76 -9.64 2.81 31.30
N PRO A 77 -9.77 2.97 32.62
CA PRO A 77 -10.88 2.40 33.38
C PRO A 77 -12.27 2.88 32.95
N GLU A 78 -12.39 4.12 32.48
CA GLU A 78 -13.65 4.67 31.97
C GLU A 78 -14.07 3.99 30.67
N HIS A 79 -13.10 3.71 29.78
CA HIS A 79 -13.35 2.95 28.56
C HIS A 79 -13.78 1.52 28.87
N LEU A 80 -13.07 0.83 29.79
CA LEU A 80 -13.41 -0.52 30.21
C LEU A 80 -14.81 -0.60 30.79
N LYS A 81 -15.17 0.37 31.63
CA LYS A 81 -16.51 0.48 32.20
C LYS A 81 -17.56 0.70 31.12
N ALA A 82 -17.31 1.64 30.18
CA ALA A 82 -18.23 1.94 29.08
C ALA A 82 -18.51 0.71 28.20
N LEU A 83 -17.48 -0.08 27.86
CA LEU A 83 -17.66 -1.32 27.10
C LEU A 83 -18.50 -2.33 27.88
N LYS A 84 -18.19 -2.54 29.16
CA LYS A 84 -18.92 -3.47 30.03
C LYS A 84 -20.39 -3.09 30.19
N ASP A 85 -20.67 -1.81 30.43
CA ASP A 85 -22.03 -1.30 30.61
C ASP A 85 -22.88 -1.43 29.34
N ASN A 86 -22.23 -1.49 28.17
CA ASN A 86 -22.89 -1.63 26.87
C ASN A 86 -22.73 -3.03 26.25
N HIS A 87 -22.16 -4.00 26.96
CA HIS A 87 -21.94 -5.38 26.49
C HIS A 87 -21.12 -5.43 25.18
N ILE A 88 -20.06 -4.62 25.08
CA ILE A 88 -19.18 -4.54 23.90
C ILE A 88 -17.90 -5.32 24.20
N GLU A 89 -17.58 -6.28 23.36
CA GLU A 89 -16.34 -7.05 23.43
C GLU A 89 -15.20 -6.34 22.67
N PHE A 90 -13.96 -6.61 23.06
CA PHE A 90 -12.79 -6.09 22.35
C PHE A 90 -12.63 -6.77 20.99
N ILE A 91 -12.12 -6.00 20.04
CA ILE A 91 -11.65 -6.50 18.75
C ILE A 91 -10.15 -6.26 18.69
N ASP A 92 -9.40 -7.36 18.60
CA ASP A 92 -7.92 -7.34 18.67
C ASP A 92 -7.26 -7.07 17.32
N MET A 93 -7.97 -7.36 16.22
CA MET A 93 -7.44 -7.21 14.88
C MET A 93 -8.52 -6.81 13.88
N VAL A 94 -8.13 -5.94 12.94
CA VAL A 94 -8.90 -5.64 11.73
C VAL A 94 -8.08 -6.03 10.51
N CYS A 95 -8.67 -6.84 9.64
CA CYS A 95 -8.08 -7.21 8.36
C CYS A 95 -9.05 -6.85 7.24
N VAL A 96 -8.73 -5.78 6.50
CA VAL A 96 -9.60 -5.24 5.44
C VAL A 96 -8.79 -4.89 4.20
N ASN A 97 -9.20 -5.46 3.08
CA ASN A 97 -8.78 -5.01 1.75
C ASN A 97 -9.93 -4.19 1.15
N LEU A 98 -9.68 -2.92 0.88
CA LEU A 98 -10.69 -1.99 0.37
C LEU A 98 -11.28 -2.45 -0.98
N TYR A 99 -12.44 -1.97 -1.31
CA TYR A 99 -13.07 -2.25 -2.61
C TYR A 99 -12.19 -1.74 -3.77
N PRO A 100 -12.15 -2.48 -4.90
CA PRO A 100 -11.25 -2.18 -6.02
C PRO A 100 -11.76 -0.99 -6.85
N PHE A 101 -11.80 0.20 -6.26
CA PHE A 101 -12.29 1.41 -6.91
C PHE A 101 -11.48 1.77 -8.17
N ARG A 102 -10.13 1.63 -8.09
CA ARG A 102 -9.23 1.89 -9.22
C ARG A 102 -9.56 1.01 -10.43
N GLU A 103 -9.73 -0.28 -10.22
CA GLU A 103 -10.07 -1.23 -11.27
C GLU A 103 -11.46 -0.95 -11.85
N THR A 104 -12.38 -0.50 -11.00
CA THR A 104 -13.74 -0.15 -11.44
C THR A 104 -13.73 1.06 -12.35
N ILE A 105 -13.10 2.16 -11.96
CA ILE A 105 -13.05 3.39 -12.77
C ILE A 105 -12.16 3.27 -14.00
N SER A 106 -11.27 2.28 -14.06
CA SER A 106 -10.41 2.03 -15.23
C SER A 106 -11.12 1.27 -16.35
N LYS A 107 -12.34 0.76 -16.12
CA LYS A 107 -13.11 0.03 -17.14
C LYS A 107 -13.69 1.00 -18.17
N PRO A 108 -13.55 0.72 -19.49
CA PRO A 108 -14.19 1.54 -20.51
C PRO A 108 -15.72 1.59 -20.32
N GLY A 109 -16.30 2.79 -20.35
CA GLY A 109 -17.74 2.96 -20.28
C GLY A 109 -18.38 2.70 -18.91
N VAL A 110 -17.60 2.69 -17.82
CA VAL A 110 -18.15 2.57 -16.47
C VAL A 110 -19.13 3.72 -16.19
N LYS A 111 -20.28 3.38 -15.64
CA LYS A 111 -21.27 4.37 -15.20
C LYS A 111 -20.86 4.96 -13.85
N MET A 112 -21.26 6.20 -13.61
CA MET A 112 -20.99 6.87 -12.34
C MET A 112 -21.59 6.12 -11.14
N GLU A 113 -22.79 5.58 -11.30
CA GLU A 113 -23.47 4.79 -10.27
C GLU A 113 -22.65 3.56 -9.88
N ASP A 114 -22.09 2.84 -10.85
CA ASP A 114 -21.25 1.66 -10.60
C ASP A 114 -19.94 2.05 -9.89
N ALA A 115 -19.38 3.19 -10.22
CA ALA A 115 -18.20 3.72 -9.53
C ALA A 115 -18.53 4.06 -8.06
N ILE A 116 -19.66 4.73 -7.81
CA ILE A 116 -20.10 5.12 -6.46
C ILE A 116 -20.35 3.88 -5.60
N GLU A 117 -21.00 2.82 -6.12
CA GLU A 117 -21.24 1.58 -5.37
C GLU A 117 -19.95 0.84 -5.00
N ASN A 118 -18.82 1.14 -5.65
CA ASN A 118 -17.52 0.60 -5.31
C ASN A 118 -16.69 1.53 -4.38
N ILE A 119 -17.29 2.57 -3.82
CA ILE A 119 -16.67 3.34 -2.73
C ILE A 119 -16.93 2.62 -1.41
N ASP A 120 -15.86 2.14 -0.78
CA ASP A 120 -15.93 1.47 0.52
C ASP A 120 -15.98 2.52 1.64
N ILE A 121 -17.00 2.43 2.49
CA ILE A 121 -17.19 3.30 3.66
C ILE A 121 -16.78 2.57 4.94
N GLY A 122 -17.26 1.35 5.13
CA GLY A 122 -17.05 0.57 6.34
C GLY A 122 -15.60 0.13 6.52
N GLY A 123 -14.95 -0.28 5.44
CA GLY A 123 -13.55 -0.70 5.43
C GLY A 123 -12.58 0.39 5.91
N PRO A 124 -12.56 1.56 5.26
CA PRO A 124 -11.73 2.68 5.73
C PRO A 124 -12.04 3.12 7.16
N SER A 125 -13.31 3.11 7.56
CA SER A 125 -13.71 3.47 8.92
C SER A 125 -13.11 2.51 9.97
N MET A 126 -13.17 1.20 9.72
CA MET A 126 -12.58 0.19 10.62
C MET A 126 -11.05 0.26 10.61
N LEU A 127 -10.41 0.41 9.43
CA LEU A 127 -8.96 0.56 9.33
C LEU A 127 -8.48 1.78 10.14
N ARG A 128 -9.15 2.92 10.03
CA ARG A 128 -8.77 4.13 10.75
C ARG A 128 -9.01 4.01 12.26
N SER A 129 -10.08 3.34 12.68
CA SER A 129 -10.36 3.09 14.11
C SER A 129 -9.27 2.20 14.73
N ALA A 130 -8.94 1.08 14.09
CA ALA A 130 -7.88 0.18 14.53
C ALA A 130 -6.50 0.87 14.51
N ALA A 131 -6.18 1.58 13.42
CA ALA A 131 -4.92 2.32 13.29
C ALA A 131 -4.76 3.41 14.36
N LYS A 132 -5.83 4.11 14.74
CA LYS A 132 -5.81 5.08 15.84
C LYS A 132 -5.49 4.42 17.18
N ASN A 133 -6.00 3.22 17.41
CA ASN A 133 -5.76 2.44 18.64
C ASN A 133 -4.65 1.40 18.46
N TRP A 134 -3.61 1.72 17.71
CA TRP A 134 -2.49 0.81 17.39
C TRP A 134 -1.78 0.24 18.63
N ALA A 135 -1.88 0.91 19.78
CA ALA A 135 -1.30 0.40 21.01
C ALA A 135 -1.90 -0.94 21.41
N ASP A 136 -3.18 -1.16 21.11
CA ASP A 136 -3.97 -2.30 21.52
C ASP A 136 -4.46 -3.18 20.36
N VAL A 137 -4.61 -2.62 19.17
CA VAL A 137 -5.27 -3.27 18.02
C VAL A 137 -4.31 -3.41 16.84
N THR A 138 -4.30 -4.59 16.21
CA THR A 138 -3.57 -4.87 14.97
C THR A 138 -4.43 -4.48 13.77
N VAL A 139 -3.90 -3.67 12.86
CA VAL A 139 -4.57 -3.30 11.62
C VAL A 139 -3.84 -3.85 10.41
N VAL A 140 -4.55 -4.57 9.54
CA VAL A 140 -3.97 -5.24 8.38
C VAL A 140 -4.72 -4.82 7.11
N CYS A 141 -4.02 -4.20 6.16
CA CYS A 141 -4.60 -3.78 4.89
C CYS A 141 -3.89 -4.39 3.67
N ASP A 142 -2.85 -5.19 3.89
CA ASP A 142 -2.05 -5.79 2.83
C ASP A 142 -1.81 -7.29 3.09
N PRO A 143 -2.16 -8.18 2.15
CA PRO A 143 -1.90 -9.62 2.27
C PRO A 143 -0.41 -10.00 2.40
N ALA A 144 0.51 -9.11 2.04
CA ALA A 144 1.95 -9.34 2.20
C ALA A 144 2.38 -9.41 3.68
N ASP A 145 1.58 -8.86 4.60
CA ASP A 145 1.89 -8.83 6.02
C ASP A 145 1.39 -10.09 6.78
N TYR A 146 0.57 -10.93 6.17
CA TYR A 146 -0.13 -12.02 6.85
C TYR A 146 0.81 -13.04 7.52
N ASP A 147 1.83 -13.48 6.82
CA ASP A 147 2.74 -14.51 7.33
C ASP A 147 3.54 -13.99 8.53
N ALA A 148 4.08 -12.77 8.46
CA ALA A 148 4.83 -12.15 9.55
C ALA A 148 3.95 -11.94 10.79
N ILE A 149 2.69 -11.55 10.62
CA ILE A 149 1.71 -11.40 11.70
C ILE A 149 1.41 -12.75 12.36
N LEU A 150 1.18 -13.81 11.58
CA LEU A 150 0.96 -15.14 12.12
C LEU A 150 2.17 -15.66 12.90
N ASP A 151 3.38 -15.37 12.43
CA ASP A 151 4.61 -15.79 13.12
C ASP A 151 4.78 -15.07 14.45
N GLU A 152 4.50 -13.78 14.55
CA GLU A 152 4.50 -13.04 15.81
C GLU A 152 3.45 -13.58 16.79
N ILE A 153 2.24 -13.86 16.33
CA ILE A 153 1.16 -14.39 17.18
C ILE A 153 1.51 -15.80 17.67
N ARG A 154 2.12 -16.66 16.85
CA ARG A 154 2.61 -17.99 17.28
C ARG A 154 3.67 -17.88 18.36
N ALA A 155 4.56 -16.90 18.24
CA ALA A 155 5.67 -16.73 19.19
C ALA A 155 5.23 -16.10 20.52
N GLY A 156 4.32 -15.11 20.49
CA GLY A 156 3.99 -14.30 21.66
C GLY A 156 2.50 -14.19 22.00
N GLY A 157 1.61 -14.87 21.29
CA GLY A 157 0.14 -14.80 21.47
C GLY A 157 -0.51 -13.56 20.88
N ASN A 158 0.26 -12.53 20.50
CA ASN A 158 -0.20 -11.29 19.87
C ASN A 158 0.93 -10.67 19.05
N THR A 159 0.63 -9.66 18.26
CA THR A 159 1.61 -8.83 17.57
C THR A 159 2.35 -7.91 18.52
N GLU A 160 3.58 -7.55 18.18
CA GLU A 160 4.37 -6.58 18.94
C GLU A 160 3.87 -5.14 18.73
N LYS A 161 4.07 -4.27 19.75
CA LYS A 161 3.71 -2.84 19.61
C LYS A 161 4.43 -2.16 18.46
N ALA A 162 5.69 -2.49 18.22
CA ALA A 162 6.47 -1.94 17.10
C ALA A 162 5.87 -2.31 15.75
N THR A 163 5.41 -3.55 15.60
CA THR A 163 4.71 -4.02 14.40
C THR A 163 3.37 -3.32 14.23
N ARG A 164 2.56 -3.23 15.30
CA ARG A 164 1.28 -2.50 15.24
C ARG A 164 1.44 -1.04 14.83
N LEU A 165 2.49 -0.35 15.30
CA LEU A 165 2.76 1.03 14.88
C LEU A 165 3.09 1.13 13.39
N LYS A 166 3.91 0.21 12.86
CA LYS A 166 4.22 0.15 11.41
C LYS A 166 2.96 -0.12 10.58
N LEU A 167 2.15 -1.06 11.01
CA LEU A 167 0.88 -1.40 10.34
C LEU A 167 -0.12 -0.24 10.41
N SER A 168 -0.17 0.51 11.50
CA SER A 168 -0.97 1.73 11.63
C SER A 168 -0.56 2.78 10.61
N ALA A 169 0.74 3.06 10.48
CA ALA A 169 1.25 3.98 9.47
C ALA A 169 0.86 3.53 8.05
N LYS A 170 1.02 2.22 7.74
CA LYS A 170 0.63 1.63 6.45
C LYS A 170 -0.87 1.78 6.18
N ALA A 171 -1.72 1.55 7.19
CA ALA A 171 -3.17 1.69 7.06
C ALA A 171 -3.60 3.15 6.78
N TYR A 172 -2.98 4.13 7.43
CA TYR A 172 -3.24 5.54 7.14
C TYR A 172 -2.78 5.95 5.75
N THR A 173 -1.60 5.49 5.31
CA THR A 173 -1.14 5.69 3.92
C THR A 173 -2.16 5.12 2.94
N HIS A 174 -2.57 3.86 3.14
CA HIS A 174 -3.52 3.17 2.27
C HIS A 174 -4.89 3.88 2.17
N THR A 175 -5.42 4.39 3.29
CA THR A 175 -6.68 5.15 3.26
C THR A 175 -6.51 6.54 2.63
N ALA A 176 -5.36 7.20 2.79
CA ALA A 176 -5.09 8.49 2.15
C ALA A 176 -5.01 8.37 0.62
N GLU A 177 -4.33 7.34 0.10
CA GLU A 177 -4.27 7.02 -1.33
C GLU A 177 -5.66 6.73 -1.90
N TYR A 178 -6.45 5.95 -1.16
CA TYR A 178 -7.81 5.60 -1.56
C TYR A 178 -8.70 6.84 -1.65
N ASP A 179 -8.68 7.71 -0.66
CA ASP A 179 -9.44 8.96 -0.65
C ASP A 179 -8.97 9.95 -1.72
N ALA A 180 -7.66 10.03 -1.97
CA ALA A 180 -7.09 10.87 -3.03
C ALA A 180 -7.60 10.46 -4.41
N MET A 181 -7.66 9.15 -4.68
CA MET A 181 -8.18 8.60 -5.93
C MET A 181 -9.68 8.88 -6.10
N ILE A 182 -10.49 8.69 -5.06
CA ILE A 182 -11.92 9.01 -5.07
C ILE A 182 -12.11 10.51 -5.30
N ALA A 183 -11.36 11.35 -4.59
CA ALA A 183 -11.44 12.81 -4.74
C ALA A 183 -11.12 13.25 -6.17
N ALA A 184 -10.10 12.69 -6.81
CA ALA A 184 -9.75 12.99 -8.19
C ALA A 184 -10.90 12.63 -9.14
N TYR A 185 -11.48 11.43 -9.01
CA TYR A 185 -12.61 10.99 -9.81
C TYR A 185 -13.85 11.90 -9.62
N MET A 186 -14.24 12.16 -8.37
CA MET A 186 -15.41 12.97 -8.07
C MET A 186 -15.25 14.44 -8.55
N ARG A 187 -14.05 14.99 -8.45
CA ARG A 187 -13.75 16.34 -8.97
C ARG A 187 -13.92 16.40 -10.48
N ALA A 188 -13.45 15.39 -11.22
CA ALA A 188 -13.62 15.29 -12.65
C ALA A 188 -15.12 15.21 -13.04
N GLN A 189 -15.90 14.38 -12.34
CA GLN A 189 -17.36 14.28 -12.57
C GLN A 189 -18.09 15.59 -12.26
N ALA A 190 -17.65 16.34 -11.27
CA ALA A 190 -18.23 17.62 -10.87
C ALA A 190 -17.77 18.81 -11.74
N GLY A 191 -16.90 18.60 -12.73
CA GLY A 191 -16.32 19.67 -13.54
C GLY A 191 -15.45 20.66 -12.76
N LEU A 192 -14.90 20.23 -11.61
CA LEU A 192 -14.01 21.06 -10.80
C LEU A 192 -12.57 21.00 -11.36
N ASN A 193 -11.81 22.09 -11.12
CA ASN A 193 -10.40 22.12 -11.47
C ASN A 193 -9.66 20.91 -10.87
N GLU A 194 -8.74 20.36 -11.64
CA GLU A 194 -7.86 19.28 -11.20
C GLU A 194 -7.10 19.68 -9.94
N LYS A 195 -6.92 18.70 -9.04
CA LYS A 195 -6.03 18.80 -7.88
C LYS A 195 -5.05 17.65 -7.94
N LEU A 196 -3.78 17.97 -8.04
CA LEU A 196 -2.71 16.99 -8.14
C LEU A 196 -2.38 16.44 -6.73
N PHE A 197 -2.49 15.13 -6.59
CA PHE A 197 -1.98 14.37 -5.43
C PHE A 197 -0.78 13.58 -5.88
N LEU A 198 0.37 13.81 -5.26
CA LEU A 198 1.62 13.12 -5.58
C LEU A 198 2.06 12.28 -4.39
N GLU A 199 2.46 11.06 -4.69
CA GLU A 199 2.99 10.11 -3.73
C GLU A 199 4.23 9.45 -4.33
N PHE A 200 5.29 9.38 -3.52
CA PHE A 200 6.56 8.79 -3.92
C PHE A 200 7.19 8.04 -2.76
N ASP A 201 7.73 6.85 -3.05
CA ASP A 201 8.52 6.06 -2.11
C ASP A 201 9.96 6.58 -2.03
N LEU A 202 10.48 6.74 -0.83
CA LEU A 202 11.89 7.06 -0.62
C LEU A 202 12.75 5.85 -1.02
N VAL A 203 13.63 6.05 -2.01
CA VAL A 203 14.63 5.05 -2.44
C VAL A 203 15.90 5.20 -1.61
N GLN A 204 16.39 6.45 -1.50
CA GLN A 204 17.68 6.73 -0.88
C GLN A 204 17.73 8.15 -0.31
N SER A 205 18.27 8.31 0.91
CA SER A 205 18.72 9.60 1.40
C SER A 205 20.14 9.84 0.90
N LEU A 206 20.34 10.92 0.15
CA LEU A 206 21.63 11.23 -0.46
C LEU A 206 22.54 11.93 0.54
N ARG A 207 23.85 11.77 0.39
CA ARG A 207 24.84 12.41 1.30
C ARG A 207 24.76 13.94 1.27
N TYR A 208 24.47 14.52 0.10
CA TYR A 208 24.25 15.95 -0.14
C TYR A 208 23.52 16.13 -1.48
N GLY A 209 23.01 17.31 -1.76
CA GLY A 209 22.36 17.65 -3.02
C GLY A 209 23.36 17.97 -4.13
N GLU A 210 23.05 18.97 -4.95
CA GLU A 210 23.97 19.47 -5.97
C GLU A 210 25.27 20.02 -5.33
N ASN A 211 25.12 20.70 -4.19
CA ASN A 211 26.22 21.25 -3.39
C ASN A 211 26.32 20.59 -2.02
N PRO A 212 27.53 20.56 -1.40
CA PRO A 212 27.77 19.84 -0.14
C PRO A 212 26.90 20.27 1.05
N HIS A 213 26.42 21.50 1.07
CA HIS A 213 25.59 22.04 2.16
C HIS A 213 24.09 21.74 1.99
N GLN A 214 23.68 21.15 0.87
CA GLN A 214 22.28 20.84 0.59
C GLN A 214 21.95 19.40 1.00
N SER A 215 20.76 19.18 1.54
CA SER A 215 20.19 17.84 1.69
C SER A 215 19.43 17.43 0.43
N ALA A 216 19.47 16.13 0.09
CA ALA A 216 18.72 15.60 -1.02
C ALA A 216 18.21 14.19 -0.72
N LYS A 217 17.13 13.83 -1.37
CA LYS A 217 16.52 12.51 -1.29
C LYS A 217 16.09 12.07 -2.67
N PHE A 218 16.24 10.79 -2.95
CA PHE A 218 15.83 10.18 -4.18
C PHE A 218 14.58 9.35 -3.95
N TYR A 219 13.53 9.64 -4.72
CA TYR A 219 12.24 9.00 -4.62
C TYR A 219 11.86 8.30 -5.92
N ARG A 220 10.92 7.37 -5.86
CA ARG A 220 10.32 6.71 -7.00
C ARG A 220 8.80 6.70 -6.90
N GLU A 221 8.13 6.57 -8.01
CA GLU A 221 6.71 6.26 -8.06
C GLU A 221 6.45 4.85 -7.52
N GLY A 222 5.28 4.62 -6.89
CA GLY A 222 4.91 3.30 -6.35
C GLY A 222 4.76 2.21 -7.42
N LYS A 223 4.50 2.59 -8.69
CA LYS A 223 4.42 1.68 -9.83
C LYS A 223 5.73 1.65 -10.59
N GLU A 224 6.23 0.44 -10.89
CA GLU A 224 7.44 0.27 -11.68
C GLU A 224 7.32 0.95 -13.06
N VAL A 225 8.30 1.81 -13.35
CA VAL A 225 8.44 2.48 -14.64
C VAL A 225 9.61 1.80 -15.37
N PRO A 226 9.36 1.11 -16.50
CA PRO A 226 10.43 0.45 -17.26
C PRO A 226 11.53 1.43 -17.65
N TYR A 227 12.78 0.96 -17.56
CA TYR A 227 13.98 1.74 -17.89
C TYR A 227 14.15 3.02 -17.07
N SER A 228 13.60 3.08 -15.86
CA SER A 228 13.85 4.15 -14.91
C SER A 228 15.01 3.82 -13.99
N LEU A 229 15.90 4.78 -13.78
CA LEU A 229 17.01 4.64 -12.83
C LEU A 229 16.50 4.38 -11.39
N ALA A 230 15.32 4.89 -11.05
CA ALA A 230 14.73 4.69 -9.72
C ALA A 230 14.35 3.24 -9.41
N PHE A 231 14.23 2.39 -10.44
CA PHE A 231 13.99 0.95 -10.33
C PHE A 231 15.20 0.11 -10.71
N ALA A 232 16.33 0.74 -11.00
CA ALA A 232 17.55 0.03 -11.34
C ALA A 232 18.11 -0.73 -10.14
N ARG A 233 18.59 -1.95 -10.38
CA ARG A 233 19.29 -2.75 -9.39
C ARG A 233 20.78 -2.40 -9.41
N GLN A 234 21.28 -1.85 -8.33
CA GLN A 234 22.72 -1.66 -8.15
C GLN A 234 23.40 -3.01 -7.88
N LEU A 235 24.35 -3.39 -8.73
CA LEU A 235 25.06 -4.68 -8.63
C LEU A 235 26.35 -4.57 -7.83
N ASN A 236 27.00 -3.40 -7.84
CA ASN A 236 28.28 -3.16 -7.18
C ASN A 236 28.50 -1.65 -6.96
N GLY A 237 29.51 -1.33 -6.13
CA GLY A 237 29.99 0.03 -5.90
C GLY A 237 29.30 0.75 -4.75
N LYS A 238 29.63 2.03 -4.58
CA LYS A 238 29.05 2.92 -3.57
C LYS A 238 27.69 3.43 -4.05
N GLU A 239 26.87 3.85 -3.10
CA GLU A 239 25.62 4.56 -3.39
C GLU A 239 25.89 5.79 -4.28
N LEU A 240 25.00 6.01 -5.25
CA LEU A 240 25.09 7.15 -6.16
C LEU A 240 24.89 8.46 -5.42
N SER A 241 25.65 9.47 -5.80
CA SER A 241 25.42 10.86 -5.36
C SER A 241 24.32 11.50 -6.20
N TYR A 242 23.87 12.69 -5.77
CA TYR A 242 22.93 13.52 -6.53
C TYR A 242 23.38 13.70 -7.99
N ASN A 243 24.61 14.15 -8.20
CA ASN A 243 25.16 14.38 -9.54
C ASN A 243 25.28 13.06 -10.34
N ASN A 244 25.68 11.95 -9.71
CA ASN A 244 25.73 10.65 -10.41
C ASN A 244 24.33 10.18 -10.86
N ILE A 245 23.28 10.41 -10.05
CA ILE A 245 21.90 10.08 -10.43
C ILE A 245 21.47 10.92 -11.64
N GLN A 246 21.78 12.21 -11.64
CA GLN A 246 21.45 13.09 -12.76
C GLN A 246 22.21 12.68 -14.05
N ASP A 247 23.52 12.43 -13.96
CA ASP A 247 24.31 11.99 -15.11
C ASP A 247 23.84 10.63 -15.63
N ALA A 248 23.64 9.65 -14.74
CA ALA A 248 23.15 8.34 -15.13
C ALA A 248 21.76 8.37 -15.78
N ASN A 249 20.85 9.20 -15.26
CA ASN A 249 19.54 9.39 -15.87
C ASN A 249 19.62 10.05 -17.25
N ALA A 250 20.47 11.07 -17.42
CA ALA A 250 20.71 11.70 -18.70
C ALA A 250 21.31 10.70 -19.71
N ALA A 251 22.31 9.89 -19.28
CA ALA A 251 22.87 8.83 -20.11
C ALA A 251 21.81 7.84 -20.56
N LEU A 252 20.97 7.37 -19.64
CA LEU A 252 19.90 6.43 -19.94
C LEU A 252 18.89 7.01 -20.95
N CYS A 253 18.53 8.26 -20.81
CA CYS A 253 17.63 8.96 -21.77
C CYS A 253 18.26 9.01 -23.16
N ILE A 254 19.54 9.37 -23.27
CA ILE A 254 20.24 9.46 -24.57
C ILE A 254 20.37 8.07 -25.21
N VAL A 255 20.82 7.05 -24.46
CA VAL A 255 21.02 5.69 -24.99
C VAL A 255 19.73 5.09 -25.56
N ARG A 256 18.59 5.42 -24.97
CA ARG A 256 17.27 4.91 -25.40
C ARG A 256 16.81 5.44 -26.77
N GLU A 257 17.41 6.49 -27.29
CA GLU A 257 17.09 7.05 -28.61
C GLU A 257 17.73 6.23 -29.76
N PHE A 258 18.56 5.20 -29.44
CA PHE A 258 19.31 4.43 -30.42
C PHE A 258 18.97 2.95 -30.38
N ASP A 259 18.63 2.38 -31.54
CA ASP A 259 18.35 0.93 -31.70
C ASP A 259 19.63 0.08 -31.83
N LYS A 260 20.76 0.70 -32.13
CA LYS A 260 22.05 0.03 -32.26
C LYS A 260 22.86 0.12 -30.96
N PRO A 261 23.82 -0.77 -30.71
CA PRO A 261 24.72 -0.61 -29.58
C PRO A 261 25.34 0.78 -29.60
N PHE A 262 25.20 1.47 -28.49
CA PHE A 262 25.56 2.88 -28.34
C PHE A 262 26.26 3.12 -27.01
N CYS A 263 27.24 4.00 -27.01
CA CYS A 263 27.95 4.46 -25.82
C CYS A 263 27.88 5.99 -25.75
N VAL A 264 27.76 6.51 -24.55
CA VAL A 264 27.81 7.95 -24.29
C VAL A 264 28.65 8.25 -23.06
N GLY A 265 29.61 9.15 -23.18
CA GLY A 265 30.31 9.78 -22.07
C GLY A 265 29.63 11.09 -21.71
N LEU A 266 29.40 11.30 -20.40
CA LEU A 266 28.67 12.48 -19.91
C LEU A 266 29.49 13.26 -18.90
N LYS A 267 29.33 14.56 -18.94
CA LYS A 267 29.78 15.47 -17.90
C LYS A 267 28.69 16.51 -17.63
N HIS A 268 28.21 16.57 -16.40
CA HIS A 268 27.14 17.49 -16.00
C HIS A 268 25.89 17.37 -16.90
N MET A 269 25.42 16.12 -17.10
CA MET A 269 24.26 15.76 -17.92
C MET A 269 24.40 16.06 -19.44
N ASN A 270 25.55 16.52 -19.89
CA ASN A 270 25.80 16.81 -21.30
C ASN A 270 26.76 15.79 -21.91
N PRO A 271 26.49 15.29 -23.14
CA PRO A 271 27.38 14.36 -23.79
C PRO A 271 28.70 15.08 -24.18
N CYS A 272 29.83 14.54 -23.75
CA CYS A 272 31.17 14.94 -24.20
C CYS A 272 31.74 13.97 -25.21
N GLY A 273 31.18 12.75 -25.30
CA GLY A 273 31.51 11.77 -26.32
C GLY A 273 30.34 10.84 -26.57
N ALA A 274 30.09 10.45 -27.80
CA ALA A 274 29.01 9.55 -28.19
C ALA A 274 29.38 8.72 -29.39
N ALA A 275 29.11 7.41 -29.37
CA ALA A 275 29.45 6.52 -30.47
C ALA A 275 28.41 5.42 -30.66
N VAL A 276 28.17 5.06 -31.91
CA VAL A 276 27.50 3.84 -32.35
C VAL A 276 28.53 2.83 -32.77
N GLY A 277 28.47 1.61 -32.31
CA GLY A 277 29.43 0.56 -32.70
C GLY A 277 28.77 -0.81 -32.70
N LYS A 278 29.53 -1.81 -33.16
CA LYS A 278 29.07 -3.21 -33.22
C LYS A 278 29.28 -3.98 -31.92
N ASP A 279 30.22 -3.52 -31.10
CA ASP A 279 30.58 -4.14 -29.82
C ASP A 279 31.11 -3.08 -28.81
N VAL A 280 31.28 -3.49 -27.56
CA VAL A 280 31.68 -2.61 -26.44
C VAL A 280 33.08 -2.03 -26.63
N VAL A 281 34.01 -2.81 -27.22
CA VAL A 281 35.38 -2.36 -27.46
C VAL A 281 35.41 -1.25 -28.53
N CYS A 282 34.70 -1.46 -29.63
CA CYS A 282 34.56 -0.47 -30.68
C CYS A 282 33.95 0.83 -30.14
N LEU A 283 32.91 0.73 -29.29
CA LEU A 283 32.23 1.87 -28.68
C LEU A 283 33.16 2.67 -27.78
N LEU A 284 33.95 1.99 -26.93
CA LEU A 284 34.85 2.64 -25.99
C LEU A 284 35.90 3.48 -26.70
N TYR A 285 36.62 2.85 -27.67
CA TYR A 285 37.63 3.56 -28.44
C TYR A 285 37.10 4.71 -29.28
N THR A 286 35.87 4.60 -29.81
CA THR A 286 35.28 5.67 -30.63
C THR A 286 34.78 6.83 -29.77
N SER A 287 34.31 6.57 -28.54
CA SER A 287 33.87 7.62 -27.64
C SER A 287 35.02 8.35 -26.94
N ASP A 288 36.16 7.67 -26.73
CA ASP A 288 37.36 8.21 -26.06
C ASP A 288 38.16 9.16 -26.99
N ALA A 289 38.02 9.02 -28.30
CA ALA A 289 38.63 9.92 -29.29
C ALA A 289 38.12 11.38 -29.25
N ALA A 290 37.19 11.69 -28.35
CA ALA A 290 36.69 13.06 -28.15
C ALA A 290 37.51 13.87 -27.13
N ASP A 291 38.53 13.27 -26.47
CA ASP A 291 39.36 13.90 -25.44
C ASP A 291 40.77 14.37 -25.97
N GLU A 292 41.04 14.31 -27.28
CA GLU A 292 42.25 14.87 -27.92
C GLU A 292 42.00 16.30 -28.48
#